data_b81818675b4de68a3747b9b0f3221435
#
_entry.id   b81818675b4de68a3747b9b0f3221435
#
_cell.length_a   1.000
_cell.length_b   1.000
_cell.length_c   1.000
_cell.angle_alpha   90.00
_cell.angle_beta   90.00
_cell.angle_gamma   90.00
#
_symmetry.space_group_name_H-M   'P 1'
#
loop_
_entity.id
_entity.type
_entity.pdbx_description
1 polymer ?
#
loop_
_entity_poly.entity_id
_entity_poly.type
_entity_poly.pdbx_seq_one_letter_code
_entity_poly.pdbx_strand_id
1 'polypeptide(L)'
;STLDRSSAASDVYKRQALDIGESAMAYALVMDSICGTLYIMFLLWAIGFSDKFDRWTKADTTAIHAVGASLEQEYADDSRPLTWQNILMLTGSGLLVSAVCTKLGGAVGDMLPFFDRATWTVLIVTVLGILLAMTPFGKLRGTEEVSNVLLYVVIALIASRADLRGIGNAPAWLAAGLLILVIHVGIMLLLAKLFRLDIFTCAVASLANIGGTATAPILAGTYSSALVPVGIIMALLGYVVGTGGGLLTAQIMSMLA
;
A
#
# COMPACT_ATOMS: atom_id res chain seq x y z
N SER A 1 -15.38 -3.77 15.42
CA SER A 1 -15.48 -2.61 14.56
C SER A 1 -15.85 -3.02 13.14
N THR A 2 -16.37 -2.10 12.31
CA THR A 2 -16.87 -2.37 10.95
C THR A 2 -15.78 -2.75 9.94
N LEU A 3 -14.56 -2.25 10.10
CA LEU A 3 -13.39 -2.60 9.28
C LEU A 3 -13.00 -4.09 9.44
N ASP A 4 -13.13 -4.58 10.65
CA ASP A 4 -12.83 -5.97 11.00
C ASP A 4 -13.81 -6.96 10.33
N ARG A 5 -15.09 -6.58 10.21
CA ARG A 5 -16.13 -7.43 9.59
C ARG A 5 -16.00 -7.55 8.06
N SER A 6 -15.49 -6.53 7.40
CA SER A 6 -15.32 -6.51 5.93
C SER A 6 -14.12 -7.38 5.50
N SER A 7 -13.00 -7.27 6.21
CA SER A 7 -11.86 -8.18 6.07
C SER A 7 -12.31 -9.62 6.34
N ALA A 8 -13.00 -9.84 7.46
CA ALA A 8 -13.52 -11.15 7.82
C ALA A 8 -14.45 -11.75 6.76
N ALA A 9 -15.30 -10.94 6.11
CA ALA A 9 -16.20 -11.44 5.05
C ALA A 9 -15.43 -11.85 3.78
N SER A 10 -14.40 -11.09 3.37
CA SER A 10 -13.51 -11.45 2.26
C SER A 10 -12.75 -12.74 2.56
N ASP A 11 -12.27 -12.87 3.80
CA ASP A 11 -11.52 -14.04 4.23
C ASP A 11 -12.42 -15.30 4.34
N VAL A 12 -13.67 -15.13 4.77
CA VAL A 12 -14.68 -16.21 4.77
C VAL A 12 -14.99 -16.68 3.34
N TYR A 13 -15.11 -15.73 2.38
CA TYR A 13 -15.33 -16.08 0.99
C TYR A 13 -14.15 -16.86 0.39
N LYS A 14 -12.92 -16.39 0.62
CA LYS A 14 -11.69 -17.08 0.17
C LYS A 14 -11.58 -18.49 0.81
N ARG A 15 -11.91 -18.59 2.09
CA ARG A 15 -11.93 -19.85 2.80
C ARG A 15 -12.95 -20.84 2.22
N GLN A 16 -14.18 -20.38 1.95
CA GLN A 16 -15.22 -21.20 1.34
C GLN A 16 -14.85 -21.66 -0.08
N ALA A 17 -14.19 -20.77 -0.85
CA ALA A 17 -13.75 -21.10 -2.20
C ALA A 17 -12.59 -22.12 -2.24
N LEU A 18 -11.79 -22.19 -1.16
CA LEU A 18 -10.59 -23.04 -1.09
C LEU A 18 -10.72 -24.22 -0.10
N ASP A 19 -11.87 -24.36 0.59
CA ASP A 19 -12.12 -25.38 1.63
C ASP A 19 -11.02 -25.46 2.71
N ILE A 20 -10.49 -24.29 3.11
CA ILE A 20 -9.40 -24.18 4.09
C ILE A 20 -9.94 -24.28 5.51
N GLY A 21 -9.36 -25.15 6.34
CA GLY A 21 -9.70 -25.30 7.75
C GLY A 21 -9.46 -24.00 8.56
N GLU A 22 -10.26 -23.78 9.63
CA GLU A 22 -10.19 -22.55 10.45
C GLU A 22 -8.80 -22.28 11.06
N SER A 23 -8.13 -23.34 11.53
CA SER A 23 -6.80 -23.23 12.11
C SER A 23 -5.73 -22.80 11.09
N ALA A 24 -5.79 -23.35 9.88
CA ALA A 24 -4.86 -22.99 8.81
C ALA A 24 -5.03 -21.54 8.38
N MET A 25 -6.28 -21.04 8.31
CA MET A 25 -6.56 -19.64 8.01
C MET A 25 -6.04 -18.72 9.11
N ALA A 26 -6.20 -19.08 10.39
CA ALA A 26 -5.66 -18.30 11.50
C ALA A 26 -4.13 -18.18 11.43
N TYR A 27 -3.43 -19.28 11.16
CA TYR A 27 -1.98 -19.27 11.00
C TYR A 27 -1.53 -18.48 9.78
N ALA A 28 -2.25 -18.55 8.65
CA ALA A 28 -1.96 -17.77 7.46
C ALA A 28 -2.10 -16.26 7.73
N LEU A 29 -3.13 -15.82 8.47
CA LEU A 29 -3.31 -14.41 8.85
C LEU A 29 -2.20 -13.91 9.78
N VAL A 30 -1.76 -14.71 10.74
CA VAL A 30 -0.61 -14.38 11.61
C VAL A 30 0.66 -14.26 10.79
N MET A 31 0.93 -15.23 9.92
CA MET A 31 2.07 -15.21 8.99
C MET A 31 2.06 -13.95 8.12
N ASP A 32 0.92 -13.66 7.47
CA ASP A 32 0.76 -12.49 6.60
C ASP A 32 1.03 -11.18 7.35
N SER A 33 0.46 -11.03 8.54
CA SER A 33 0.64 -9.84 9.38
C SER A 33 2.11 -9.61 9.76
N ILE A 34 2.80 -10.66 10.17
CA ILE A 34 4.21 -10.56 10.61
C ILE A 34 5.12 -10.36 9.40
N CYS A 35 5.00 -11.23 8.40
CA CYS A 35 5.83 -11.17 7.19
C CYS A 35 5.59 -9.88 6.42
N GLY A 36 4.35 -9.44 6.28
CA GLY A 36 3.98 -8.20 5.62
C GLY A 36 4.57 -6.97 6.32
N THR A 37 4.48 -6.91 7.66
CA THR A 37 5.08 -5.81 8.43
C THR A 37 6.60 -5.77 8.30
N LEU A 38 7.27 -6.92 8.43
CA LEU A 38 8.71 -7.00 8.24
C LEU A 38 9.13 -6.61 6.82
N TYR A 39 8.32 -6.98 5.85
CA TYR A 39 8.58 -6.66 4.45
C TYR A 39 8.44 -5.17 4.14
N ILE A 40 7.42 -4.50 4.66
CA ILE A 40 7.28 -3.04 4.56
C ILE A 40 8.50 -2.33 5.17
N MET A 41 8.91 -2.75 6.37
CA MET A 41 10.10 -2.19 7.04
C MET A 41 11.36 -2.40 6.19
N PHE A 42 11.52 -3.59 5.60
CA PHE A 42 12.63 -3.89 4.69
C PHE A 42 12.59 -2.98 3.45
N LEU A 43 11.45 -2.78 2.83
CA LEU A 43 11.32 -1.92 1.64
C LEU A 43 11.60 -0.45 1.98
N LEU A 44 11.09 0.05 3.11
CA LEU A 44 11.39 1.41 3.57
C LEU A 44 12.90 1.61 3.82
N TRP A 45 13.56 0.62 4.40
CA TRP A 45 15.01 0.63 4.57
C TRP A 45 15.74 0.57 3.21
N ALA A 46 15.26 -0.23 2.26
CA ALA A 46 15.85 -0.40 0.94
C ALA A 46 15.84 0.88 0.09
N ILE A 47 14.86 1.78 0.32
CA ILE A 47 14.80 3.11 -0.32
C ILE A 47 16.10 3.90 -0.11
N GLY A 48 16.72 3.79 1.06
CA GLY A 48 18.01 4.44 1.35
C GLY A 48 19.17 4.00 0.44
N PHE A 49 18.97 2.96 -0.36
CA PHE A 49 19.97 2.45 -1.31
C PHE A 49 19.56 2.66 -2.78
N SER A 50 18.59 3.54 -3.05
CA SER A 50 18.03 3.79 -4.39
C SER A 50 19.12 4.03 -5.44
N ASP A 51 20.06 4.94 -5.20
CA ASP A 51 21.13 5.27 -6.16
C ASP A 51 22.01 4.05 -6.52
N LYS A 52 22.24 3.16 -5.57
CA LYS A 52 23.05 1.96 -5.83
C LYS A 52 22.28 0.93 -6.63
N PHE A 53 21.00 0.78 -6.29
CA PHE A 53 20.10 -0.15 -6.95
C PHE A 53 19.86 0.27 -8.39
N ASP A 54 19.50 1.54 -8.63
CA ASP A 54 19.18 2.07 -9.95
C ASP A 54 20.40 2.06 -10.89
N ARG A 55 21.61 2.32 -10.35
CA ARG A 55 22.85 2.09 -11.10
C ARG A 55 23.09 0.63 -11.43
N TRP A 56 22.78 -0.29 -10.51
CA TRP A 56 22.93 -1.71 -10.74
C TRP A 56 21.96 -2.24 -11.80
N THR A 57 20.68 -1.81 -11.78
CA THR A 57 19.68 -2.17 -12.78
C THR A 57 19.88 -1.44 -14.10
N LYS A 58 20.57 -0.31 -14.10
CA LYS A 58 20.65 0.67 -15.19
C LYS A 58 19.25 1.23 -15.53
N ALA A 59 18.48 1.52 -14.51
CA ALA A 59 17.14 2.09 -14.65
C ALA A 59 17.19 3.51 -15.22
N ASP A 60 16.15 3.87 -15.97
CA ASP A 60 15.90 5.25 -16.38
C ASP A 60 15.00 5.89 -15.32
N THR A 61 15.59 6.69 -14.44
CA THR A 61 14.88 7.40 -13.36
C THR A 61 14.47 8.82 -13.75
N THR A 62 14.62 9.22 -15.01
CA THR A 62 14.40 10.59 -15.49
C THR A 62 12.99 11.07 -15.20
N ALA A 63 11.97 10.23 -15.43
CA ALA A 63 10.58 10.59 -15.20
C ALA A 63 10.28 10.80 -13.71
N ILE A 64 10.83 9.96 -12.83
CA ILE A 64 10.60 10.05 -11.37
C ILE A 64 11.29 11.30 -10.81
N HIS A 65 12.53 11.55 -11.23
CA HIS A 65 13.25 12.76 -10.84
C HIS A 65 12.59 14.03 -11.39
N ALA A 66 12.05 14.02 -12.61
CA ALA A 66 11.32 15.15 -13.17
C ALA A 66 10.06 15.49 -12.36
N VAL A 67 9.30 14.48 -11.94
CA VAL A 67 8.14 14.66 -11.06
C VAL A 67 8.57 15.20 -9.70
N GLY A 68 9.62 14.64 -9.10
CA GLY A 68 10.17 15.13 -7.83
C GLY A 68 10.61 16.60 -7.92
N ALA A 69 11.41 16.95 -8.93
CA ALA A 69 11.93 18.29 -9.14
C ALA A 69 10.82 19.33 -9.42
N SER A 70 9.78 18.96 -10.18
CA SER A 70 8.65 19.87 -10.43
C SER A 70 7.88 20.22 -9.16
N LEU A 71 7.74 19.26 -8.25
CA LEU A 71 7.11 19.47 -6.96
C LEU A 71 7.98 20.31 -6.02
N GLU A 72 9.27 20.01 -5.94
CA GLU A 72 10.20 20.81 -5.14
C GLU A 72 10.21 22.27 -5.58
N GLN A 73 10.15 22.54 -6.88
CA GLN A 73 10.04 23.90 -7.40
C GLN A 73 8.72 24.58 -7.03
N GLU A 74 7.59 23.86 -7.15
CA GLU A 74 6.26 24.38 -6.78
C GLU A 74 6.20 24.75 -5.28
N TYR A 75 6.81 23.94 -4.42
CA TYR A 75 6.84 24.21 -2.97
C TYR A 75 7.89 25.23 -2.55
N ALA A 76 9.04 25.28 -3.21
CA ALA A 76 10.10 26.26 -2.93
C ALA A 76 9.69 27.70 -3.26
N ASP A 77 8.81 27.87 -4.25
CA ASP A 77 8.34 29.20 -4.69
C ASP A 77 7.24 29.77 -3.77
N ASP A 78 6.71 28.96 -2.86
CA ASP A 78 5.68 29.38 -1.91
C ASP A 78 6.28 29.94 -0.61
N SER A 79 6.67 31.23 -0.64
CA SER A 79 7.21 31.97 0.52
C SER A 79 6.16 32.36 1.57
N ARG A 80 4.88 31.98 1.40
CA ARG A 80 3.81 32.32 2.35
C ARG A 80 4.07 31.60 3.70
N PRO A 81 3.85 32.28 4.85
CA PRO A 81 4.06 31.66 6.15
C PRO A 81 3.02 30.55 6.40
N LEU A 82 3.48 29.44 6.95
CA LEU A 82 2.58 28.40 7.45
C LEU A 82 1.87 28.89 8.71
N THR A 83 0.55 28.96 8.66
CA THR A 83 -0.28 29.41 9.78
C THR A 83 -0.99 28.23 10.44
N TRP A 84 -1.30 28.36 11.74
CA TRP A 84 -2.07 27.33 12.46
C TRP A 84 -3.47 27.14 11.87
N GLN A 85 -4.06 28.18 11.26
CA GLN A 85 -5.34 28.11 10.57
C GLN A 85 -5.26 27.18 9.37
N ASN A 86 -4.16 27.25 8.57
CA ASN A 86 -3.94 26.36 7.43
C ASN A 86 -3.84 24.90 7.90
N ILE A 87 -3.07 24.63 8.95
CA ILE A 87 -2.92 23.28 9.51
C ILE A 87 -4.28 22.74 9.98
N LEU A 88 -5.05 23.54 10.73
CA LEU A 88 -6.36 23.15 11.22
C LEU A 88 -7.34 22.91 10.08
N MET A 89 -7.35 23.78 9.08
CA MET A 89 -8.22 23.66 7.90
C MET A 89 -7.89 22.40 7.09
N LEU A 90 -6.61 22.14 6.83
CA LEU A 90 -6.15 20.95 6.11
C LEU A 90 -6.46 19.66 6.88
N THR A 91 -6.12 19.62 8.16
CA THR A 91 -6.37 18.43 8.99
C THR A 91 -7.86 18.19 9.19
N GLY A 92 -8.63 19.23 9.49
CA GLY A 92 -10.07 19.15 9.72
C GLY A 92 -10.83 18.72 8.46
N SER A 93 -10.51 19.33 7.31
CA SER A 93 -11.12 18.94 6.03
C SER A 93 -10.70 17.52 5.61
N GLY A 94 -9.44 17.14 5.82
CA GLY A 94 -8.96 15.78 5.56
C GLY A 94 -9.71 14.73 6.38
N LEU A 95 -9.91 14.98 7.68
CA LEU A 95 -10.71 14.09 8.54
C LEU A 95 -12.17 14.02 8.11
N LEU A 96 -12.78 15.16 7.74
CA LEU A 96 -14.16 15.20 7.26
C LEU A 96 -14.31 14.39 5.97
N VAL A 97 -13.44 14.65 4.99
CA VAL A 97 -13.43 13.92 3.70
C VAL A 97 -13.22 12.42 3.96
N SER A 98 -12.27 12.05 4.82
CA SER A 98 -12.02 10.66 5.19
C SER A 98 -13.26 10.00 5.80
N ALA A 99 -13.96 10.67 6.72
CA ALA A 99 -15.18 10.14 7.34
C ALA A 99 -16.33 9.94 6.32
N VAL A 100 -16.50 10.89 5.40
CA VAL A 100 -17.49 10.78 4.31
C VAL A 100 -17.12 9.64 3.36
N CYS A 101 -15.86 9.57 2.92
CA CYS A 101 -15.37 8.53 2.00
C CYS A 101 -15.47 7.14 2.61
N THR A 102 -15.23 6.99 3.92
CA THR A 102 -15.38 5.71 4.62
C THR A 102 -16.83 5.23 4.60
N LYS A 103 -17.80 6.13 4.78
CA LYS A 103 -19.23 5.79 4.68
C LYS A 103 -19.62 5.43 3.24
N LEU A 104 -19.17 6.22 2.27
CA LEU A 104 -19.43 5.97 0.85
C LEU A 104 -18.80 4.67 0.39
N GLY A 105 -17.54 4.42 0.73
CA GLY A 105 -16.82 3.19 0.40
C GLY A 105 -17.47 1.95 1.03
N GLY A 106 -18.00 2.10 2.25
CA GLY A 106 -18.81 1.06 2.88
C GLY A 106 -20.08 0.74 2.10
N ALA A 107 -20.85 1.78 1.73
CA ALA A 107 -22.09 1.61 0.98
C ALA A 107 -21.85 1.03 -0.43
N VAL A 108 -20.82 1.53 -1.14
CA VAL A 108 -20.46 1.01 -2.47
C VAL A 108 -19.96 -0.42 -2.39
N GLY A 109 -19.13 -0.77 -1.37
CA GLY A 109 -18.64 -2.13 -1.17
C GLY A 109 -19.75 -3.13 -0.88
N ASP A 110 -20.85 -2.69 -0.23
CA ASP A 110 -22.04 -3.54 -0.02
C ASP A 110 -22.86 -3.75 -1.31
N MET A 111 -22.85 -2.77 -2.21
CA MET A 111 -23.56 -2.86 -3.49
C MET A 111 -22.75 -3.58 -4.57
N LEU A 112 -21.41 -3.41 -4.54
CA LEU A 112 -20.48 -3.92 -5.54
C LEU A 112 -19.37 -4.73 -4.85
N PRO A 113 -19.58 -6.02 -4.56
CA PRO A 113 -18.65 -6.86 -3.79
C PRO A 113 -17.38 -7.26 -4.56
N PHE A 114 -17.07 -6.61 -5.68
CA PHE A 114 -15.85 -6.85 -6.47
C PHE A 114 -14.57 -6.46 -5.71
N PHE A 115 -14.61 -5.34 -4.98
CA PHE A 115 -13.56 -4.94 -4.06
C PHE A 115 -14.09 -4.89 -2.62
N ASP A 116 -13.19 -5.01 -1.65
CA ASP A 116 -13.53 -4.80 -0.24
C ASP A 116 -13.87 -3.32 0.05
N ARG A 117 -14.50 -3.07 1.20
CA ARG A 117 -14.92 -1.72 1.62
C ARG A 117 -13.74 -0.75 1.76
N ALA A 118 -12.56 -1.25 2.18
CA ALA A 118 -11.38 -0.42 2.35
C ALA A 118 -10.84 0.03 0.99
N THR A 119 -10.78 -0.87 0.01
CA THR A 119 -10.37 -0.57 -1.36
C THR A 119 -11.31 0.46 -2.00
N TRP A 120 -12.63 0.32 -1.86
CA TRP A 120 -13.59 1.32 -2.35
C TRP A 120 -13.38 2.68 -1.67
N THR A 121 -13.13 2.69 -0.36
CA THR A 121 -12.84 3.93 0.38
C THR A 121 -11.60 4.63 -0.17
N VAL A 122 -10.51 3.88 -0.40
CA VAL A 122 -9.26 4.42 -0.96
C VAL A 122 -9.46 4.97 -2.36
N LEU A 123 -10.22 4.28 -3.22
CA LEU A 123 -10.56 4.77 -4.56
C LEU A 123 -11.32 6.10 -4.50
N ILE A 124 -12.38 6.16 -3.70
CA ILE A 124 -13.25 7.35 -3.59
C ILE A 124 -12.44 8.53 -3.05
N VAL A 125 -11.65 8.33 -1.97
CA VAL A 125 -10.84 9.41 -1.41
C VAL A 125 -9.76 9.90 -2.37
N THR A 126 -9.21 9.01 -3.21
CA THR A 126 -8.22 9.37 -4.22
C THR A 126 -8.81 10.23 -5.30
N VAL A 127 -9.95 9.82 -5.86
CA VAL A 127 -10.66 10.62 -6.89
C VAL A 127 -11.05 11.99 -6.33
N LEU A 128 -11.63 12.03 -5.13
CA LEU A 128 -11.98 13.30 -4.46
C LEU A 128 -10.75 14.14 -4.15
N GLY A 129 -9.65 13.54 -3.71
CA GLY A 129 -8.39 14.24 -3.43
C GLY A 129 -7.81 14.88 -4.69
N ILE A 130 -7.80 14.17 -5.83
CA ILE A 130 -7.37 14.71 -7.12
C ILE A 130 -8.28 15.88 -7.54
N LEU A 131 -9.60 15.72 -7.43
CA LEU A 131 -10.54 16.80 -7.76
C LEU A 131 -10.33 18.03 -6.86
N LEU A 132 -10.12 17.85 -5.56
CA LEU A 132 -9.84 18.93 -4.62
C LEU A 132 -8.49 19.60 -4.92
N ALA A 133 -7.47 18.85 -5.32
CA ALA A 133 -6.17 19.39 -5.72
C ALA A 133 -6.25 20.32 -6.94
N MET A 134 -7.21 20.09 -7.83
CA MET A 134 -7.48 20.97 -8.99
C MET A 134 -8.20 22.29 -8.60
N THR A 135 -8.69 22.40 -7.38
CA THR A 135 -9.35 23.61 -6.87
C THR A 135 -8.37 24.51 -6.13
N PRO A 136 -8.75 25.75 -5.75
CA PRO A 136 -7.94 26.60 -4.89
C PRO A 136 -7.52 25.97 -3.56
N PHE A 137 -8.22 24.92 -3.14
CA PHE A 137 -7.93 24.13 -1.94
C PHE A 137 -6.57 23.41 -2.04
N GLY A 138 -6.22 22.89 -3.23
CA GLY A 138 -4.91 22.27 -3.49
C GLY A 138 -3.71 23.23 -3.39
N LYS A 139 -3.99 24.55 -3.43
CA LYS A 139 -2.95 25.60 -3.29
C LYS A 139 -2.82 26.11 -1.86
N LEU A 140 -3.42 25.46 -0.87
CA LEU A 140 -3.27 25.83 0.53
C LEU A 140 -1.85 25.53 1.00
N ARG A 141 -1.21 26.55 1.65
CA ARG A 141 0.11 26.37 2.24
C ARG A 141 0.04 25.35 3.39
N GLY A 142 0.98 24.42 3.43
CA GLY A 142 1.07 23.41 4.48
C GLY A 142 0.54 22.04 4.06
N THR A 143 0.06 21.87 2.84
CA THR A 143 -0.47 20.59 2.35
C THR A 143 0.60 19.49 2.41
N GLU A 144 1.83 19.80 1.99
CA GLU A 144 2.95 18.86 2.03
C GLU A 144 3.34 18.52 3.46
N GLU A 145 3.51 19.52 4.32
CA GLU A 145 3.92 19.34 5.72
C GLU A 145 2.91 18.49 6.49
N VAL A 146 1.61 18.77 6.32
CA VAL A 146 0.55 17.99 6.95
C VAL A 146 0.49 16.57 6.40
N SER A 147 0.61 16.41 5.06
CA SER A 147 0.59 15.08 4.45
C SER A 147 1.78 14.22 4.90
N ASN A 148 2.98 14.78 4.99
CA ASN A 148 4.16 14.06 5.48
C ASN A 148 4.01 13.64 6.95
N VAL A 149 3.49 14.52 7.82
CA VAL A 149 3.22 14.15 9.22
C VAL A 149 2.21 13.00 9.30
N LEU A 150 1.11 13.07 8.55
CA LEU A 150 0.10 12.01 8.52
C LEU A 150 0.68 10.70 7.95
N LEU A 151 1.53 10.77 6.93
CA LEU A 151 2.22 9.62 6.37
C LEU A 151 3.05 8.89 7.43
N TYR A 152 3.88 9.63 8.20
CA TYR A 152 4.67 9.02 9.28
C TYR A 152 3.81 8.45 10.40
N VAL A 153 2.69 9.10 10.73
CA VAL A 153 1.72 8.56 11.70
C VAL A 153 1.14 7.23 11.21
N VAL A 154 0.76 7.14 9.93
CA VAL A 154 0.23 5.90 9.35
C VAL A 154 1.28 4.79 9.32
N ILE A 155 2.52 5.11 8.96
CA ILE A 155 3.64 4.14 9.01
C ILE A 155 3.83 3.61 10.45
N ALA A 156 3.83 4.49 11.45
CA ALA A 156 3.94 4.10 12.86
C ALA A 156 2.76 3.22 13.32
N LEU A 157 1.54 3.55 12.88
CA LEU A 157 0.34 2.76 13.20
C LEU A 157 0.39 1.36 12.55
N ILE A 158 0.90 1.23 11.33
CA ILE A 158 1.10 -0.08 10.68
C ILE A 158 2.13 -0.88 11.45
N ALA A 159 3.27 -0.29 11.77
CA ALA A 159 4.32 -0.95 12.55
C ALA A 159 3.83 -1.42 13.92
N SER A 160 2.96 -0.65 14.58
CA SER A 160 2.39 -1.00 15.90
C SER A 160 1.41 -2.18 15.86
N ARG A 161 0.89 -2.54 14.69
CA ARG A 161 -0.04 -3.68 14.52
C ARG A 161 0.66 -5.02 14.42
N ALA A 162 1.99 -5.07 14.32
CA ALA A 162 2.75 -6.31 14.28
C ALA A 162 2.53 -7.09 15.59
N ASP A 163 1.68 -8.10 15.56
CA ASP A 163 1.48 -9.01 16.70
C ASP A 163 2.49 -10.16 16.63
N LEU A 164 3.56 -10.04 17.40
CA LEU A 164 4.61 -11.04 17.48
C LEU A 164 4.27 -12.19 18.43
N ARG A 165 3.15 -12.15 19.16
CA ARG A 165 2.78 -13.18 20.15
C ARG A 165 2.44 -14.53 19.53
N GLY A 166 2.01 -14.54 18.27
CA GLY A 166 1.70 -15.76 17.52
C GLY A 166 2.91 -16.55 17.02
N ILE A 167 4.13 -15.99 17.08
CA ILE A 167 5.35 -16.60 16.51
C ILE A 167 5.63 -17.98 17.10
N GLY A 168 5.43 -18.17 18.42
CA GLY A 168 5.73 -19.42 19.11
C GLY A 168 4.82 -20.60 18.70
N ASN A 169 3.66 -20.32 18.15
CA ASN A 169 2.64 -21.36 17.87
C ASN A 169 2.62 -21.80 16.39
N ALA A 170 3.31 -21.10 15.49
CA ALA A 170 3.28 -21.39 14.06
C ALA A 170 4.64 -21.25 13.37
N PRO A 171 5.74 -21.84 13.90
CA PRO A 171 7.09 -21.62 13.35
C PRO A 171 7.21 -22.11 11.89
N ALA A 172 6.53 -23.20 11.53
CA ALA A 172 6.55 -23.73 10.17
C ALA A 172 5.88 -22.76 9.16
N TRP A 173 4.75 -22.14 9.56
CA TRP A 173 4.05 -21.16 8.73
C TRP A 173 4.88 -19.88 8.54
N LEU A 174 5.56 -19.42 9.58
CA LEU A 174 6.47 -18.27 9.47
C LEU A 174 7.68 -18.58 8.58
N ALA A 175 8.27 -19.77 8.72
CA ALA A 175 9.35 -20.20 7.84
C ALA A 175 8.90 -20.26 6.38
N ALA A 176 7.70 -20.77 6.11
CA ALA A 176 7.09 -20.77 4.77
C ALA A 176 6.86 -19.34 4.25
N GLY A 177 6.32 -18.44 5.07
CA GLY A 177 6.11 -17.04 4.69
C GLY A 177 7.42 -16.32 4.37
N LEU A 178 8.45 -16.49 5.20
CA LEU A 178 9.77 -15.93 4.93
C LEU A 178 10.39 -16.52 3.65
N LEU A 179 10.25 -17.81 3.41
CA LEU A 179 10.72 -18.44 2.18
C LEU A 179 10.01 -17.86 0.95
N ILE A 180 8.69 -17.68 1.02
CA ILE A 180 7.91 -17.05 -0.05
C ILE A 180 8.42 -15.63 -0.31
N LEU A 181 8.66 -14.82 0.75
CA LEU A 181 9.21 -13.47 0.60
C LEU A 181 10.60 -13.48 -0.04
N VAL A 182 11.49 -14.38 0.36
CA VAL A 182 12.84 -14.49 -0.24
C VAL A 182 12.75 -14.82 -1.73
N ILE A 183 11.90 -15.78 -2.11
CA ILE A 183 11.67 -16.14 -3.50
C ILE A 183 11.08 -14.94 -4.26
N HIS A 184 10.08 -14.25 -3.69
CA HIS A 184 9.45 -13.08 -4.26
C HIS A 184 10.47 -11.96 -4.52
N VAL A 185 11.28 -11.62 -3.52
CA VAL A 185 12.36 -10.62 -3.67
C VAL A 185 13.36 -11.05 -4.74
N GLY A 186 13.74 -12.32 -4.76
CA GLY A 186 14.65 -12.87 -5.78
C GLY A 186 14.10 -12.69 -7.20
N ILE A 187 12.81 -13.00 -7.41
CA ILE A 187 12.13 -12.80 -8.70
C ILE A 187 12.07 -11.32 -9.05
N MET A 188 11.70 -10.46 -8.09
CA MET A 188 11.64 -9.01 -8.30
C MET A 188 12.99 -8.43 -8.67
N LEU A 189 14.07 -8.83 -8.01
CA LEU A 189 15.44 -8.41 -8.35
C LEU A 189 15.85 -8.86 -9.75
N LEU A 190 15.50 -10.09 -10.14
CA LEU A 190 15.74 -10.60 -11.48
C LEU A 190 14.98 -9.79 -12.54
N LEU A 191 13.68 -9.54 -12.33
CA LEU A 191 12.85 -8.74 -13.22
C LEU A 191 13.34 -7.27 -13.27
N ALA A 192 13.71 -6.70 -12.14
CA ALA A 192 14.29 -5.36 -12.07
C ALA A 192 15.53 -5.24 -12.94
N LYS A 193 16.42 -6.24 -12.87
CA LYS A 193 17.65 -6.27 -13.68
C LYS A 193 17.36 -6.48 -15.15
N LEU A 194 16.42 -7.36 -15.49
CA LEU A 194 16.06 -7.70 -16.87
C LEU A 194 15.39 -6.53 -17.58
N PHE A 195 14.43 -5.89 -16.92
CA PHE A 195 13.65 -4.77 -17.46
C PHE A 195 14.21 -3.40 -17.13
N ARG A 196 15.33 -3.32 -16.41
CA ARG A 196 15.98 -2.07 -15.99
C ARG A 196 15.02 -1.17 -15.20
N LEU A 197 14.31 -1.77 -14.25
CA LEU A 197 13.36 -1.06 -13.41
C LEU A 197 14.11 -0.36 -12.27
N ASP A 198 13.62 0.80 -11.88
CA ASP A 198 14.06 1.53 -10.71
C ASP A 198 13.52 0.92 -9.42
N ILE A 199 14.13 1.28 -8.29
CA ILE A 199 13.73 0.73 -6.99
C ILE A 199 12.31 1.13 -6.60
N PHE A 200 11.86 2.35 -6.95
CA PHE A 200 10.51 2.81 -6.67
C PHE A 200 9.49 1.89 -7.34
N THR A 201 9.61 1.69 -8.65
CA THR A 201 8.71 0.83 -9.43
C THR A 201 8.70 -0.59 -8.86
N CYS A 202 9.89 -1.15 -8.55
CA CYS A 202 9.98 -2.49 -7.98
C CYS A 202 9.36 -2.61 -6.59
N ALA A 203 9.67 -1.68 -5.69
CA ALA A 203 9.22 -1.72 -4.31
C ALA A 203 7.70 -1.50 -4.22
N VAL A 204 7.16 -0.52 -4.95
CA VAL A 204 5.72 -0.24 -4.97
C VAL A 204 4.94 -1.37 -5.64
N ALA A 205 5.41 -1.92 -6.78
CA ALA A 205 4.78 -3.06 -7.44
C ALA A 205 4.78 -4.32 -6.56
N SER A 206 5.90 -4.59 -5.89
CA SER A 206 6.04 -5.70 -4.96
C SER A 206 5.06 -5.57 -3.79
N LEU A 207 5.00 -4.39 -3.18
CA LEU A 207 4.10 -4.13 -2.06
C LEU A 207 2.63 -4.08 -2.49
N ALA A 208 2.34 -3.62 -3.71
CA ALA A 208 1.01 -3.67 -4.30
C ALA A 208 0.45 -5.09 -4.39
N ASN A 209 1.33 -6.06 -4.65
CA ASN A 209 0.96 -7.47 -4.73
C ASN A 209 0.82 -8.16 -3.36
N ILE A 210 1.58 -7.72 -2.35
CA ILE A 210 1.60 -8.32 -1.01
C ILE A 210 0.67 -7.57 -0.05
N GLY A 211 0.82 -6.25 0.05
CA GLY A 211 0.13 -5.41 1.04
C GLY A 211 -1.11 -4.67 0.50
N GLY A 212 -1.32 -4.69 -0.81
CA GLY A 212 -2.51 -4.15 -1.47
C GLY A 212 -2.68 -2.63 -1.38
N THR A 213 -3.94 -2.19 -1.46
CA THR A 213 -4.33 -0.78 -1.56
C THR A 213 -4.03 0.07 -0.32
N ALA A 214 -3.78 -0.57 0.82
CA ALA A 214 -3.51 0.14 2.06
C ALA A 214 -2.03 0.55 2.19
N THR A 215 -1.09 -0.23 1.66
CA THR A 215 0.33 -0.09 1.95
C THR A 215 1.16 0.42 0.77
N ALA A 216 0.83 0.04 -0.46
CA ALA A 216 1.57 0.49 -1.65
C ALA A 216 1.53 2.02 -1.85
N PRO A 217 0.38 2.72 -1.64
CA PRO A 217 0.35 4.18 -1.69
C PRO A 217 1.21 4.85 -0.63
N ILE A 218 1.32 4.25 0.56
CA ILE A 218 2.16 4.76 1.64
C ILE A 218 3.64 4.71 1.23
N LEU A 219 4.07 3.58 0.69
CA LEU A 219 5.43 3.45 0.18
C LEU A 219 5.70 4.43 -0.98
N ALA A 220 4.75 4.59 -1.89
CA ALA A 220 4.84 5.58 -2.97
C ALA A 220 4.99 7.00 -2.41
N GLY A 221 4.23 7.35 -1.38
CA GLY A 221 4.29 8.65 -0.70
C GLY A 221 5.62 8.94 -0.01
N THR A 222 6.39 7.93 0.37
CA THR A 222 7.75 8.14 0.93
C THR A 222 8.76 8.62 -0.11
N TYR A 223 8.51 8.38 -1.39
CA TYR A 223 9.32 8.93 -2.48
C TYR A 223 8.86 10.35 -2.86
N SER A 224 7.57 10.50 -3.07
CA SER A 224 6.93 11.78 -3.35
C SER A 224 5.41 11.66 -3.16
N SER A 225 4.80 12.69 -2.57
CA SER A 225 3.34 12.77 -2.40
C SER A 225 2.58 12.68 -3.73
N ALA A 226 3.16 13.18 -4.84
CA ALA A 226 2.59 13.08 -6.17
C ALA A 226 2.52 11.63 -6.71
N LEU A 227 3.32 10.71 -6.17
CA LEU A 227 3.33 9.32 -6.61
C LEU A 227 2.31 8.43 -5.88
N VAL A 228 1.62 8.97 -4.87
CA VAL A 228 0.56 8.24 -4.14
C VAL A 228 -0.53 7.69 -5.07
N PRO A 229 -1.09 8.46 -6.03
CA PRO A 229 -2.07 7.92 -6.98
C PRO A 229 -1.53 6.78 -7.84
N VAL A 230 -0.25 6.84 -8.22
CA VAL A 230 0.43 5.75 -8.95
C VAL A 230 0.47 4.49 -8.08
N GLY A 231 0.83 4.62 -6.81
CA GLY A 231 0.82 3.52 -5.84
C GLY A 231 -0.56 2.87 -5.70
N ILE A 232 -1.64 3.65 -5.72
CA ILE A 232 -3.02 3.15 -5.67
C ILE A 232 -3.36 2.35 -6.93
N ILE A 233 -3.07 2.88 -8.12
CA ILE A 233 -3.31 2.18 -9.39
C ILE A 233 -2.53 0.86 -9.42
N MET A 234 -1.26 0.87 -9.03
CA MET A 234 -0.44 -0.34 -8.95
C MET A 234 -1.04 -1.36 -7.96
N ALA A 235 -1.53 -0.90 -6.81
CA ALA A 235 -2.16 -1.76 -5.82
C ALA A 235 -3.47 -2.39 -6.32
N LEU A 236 -4.29 -1.66 -7.06
CA LEU A 236 -5.50 -2.19 -7.68
C LEU A 236 -5.20 -3.27 -8.72
N LEU A 237 -4.22 -3.03 -9.59
CA LEU A 237 -3.74 -4.03 -10.54
C LEU A 237 -3.19 -5.26 -9.81
N GLY A 238 -2.39 -5.04 -8.76
CA GLY A 238 -1.86 -6.10 -7.90
C GLY A 238 -2.96 -6.93 -7.24
N TYR A 239 -4.03 -6.29 -6.77
CA TYR A 239 -5.18 -6.97 -6.18
C TYR A 239 -5.89 -7.90 -7.17
N VAL A 240 -6.18 -7.40 -8.37
CA VAL A 240 -6.85 -8.19 -9.42
C VAL A 240 -5.99 -9.36 -9.88
N VAL A 241 -4.72 -9.09 -10.22
CA VAL A 241 -3.78 -10.10 -10.69
C VAL A 241 -3.43 -11.09 -9.59
N GLY A 242 -3.17 -10.59 -8.38
CA GLY A 242 -2.82 -11.42 -7.22
C GLY A 242 -3.95 -12.36 -6.80
N THR A 243 -5.21 -11.87 -6.78
CA THR A 243 -6.38 -12.70 -6.48
C THR A 243 -6.58 -13.78 -7.55
N GLY A 244 -6.52 -13.41 -8.83
CA GLY A 244 -6.64 -14.37 -9.93
C GLY A 244 -5.52 -15.41 -9.92
N GLY A 245 -4.27 -14.97 -9.74
CA GLY A 245 -3.10 -15.83 -9.65
C GLY A 245 -3.15 -16.76 -8.43
N GLY A 246 -3.58 -16.27 -7.28
CA GLY A 246 -3.75 -17.07 -6.06
C GLY A 246 -4.79 -18.18 -6.22
N LEU A 247 -5.95 -17.88 -6.82
CA LEU A 247 -6.99 -18.88 -7.09
C LEU A 247 -6.51 -19.94 -8.09
N LEU A 248 -5.82 -19.50 -9.16
CA LEU A 248 -5.22 -20.42 -10.13
C LEU A 248 -4.18 -21.36 -9.48
N THR A 249 -3.31 -20.80 -8.64
CA THR A 249 -2.30 -21.59 -7.91
C THR A 249 -2.97 -22.62 -6.99
N ALA A 250 -4.00 -22.20 -6.23
CA ALA A 250 -4.74 -23.11 -5.38
C ALA A 250 -5.41 -24.25 -6.16
N GLN A 251 -5.96 -23.93 -7.34
CA GLN A 251 -6.57 -24.94 -8.23
C GLN A 251 -5.54 -25.94 -8.76
N ILE A 252 -4.35 -25.45 -9.18
CA ILE A 252 -3.25 -26.33 -9.61
C ILE A 252 -2.79 -27.24 -8.46
N MET A 253 -2.62 -26.67 -7.27
CA MET A 253 -2.22 -27.46 -6.09
C MET A 253 -3.25 -28.54 -5.73
N SER A 254 -4.55 -28.23 -5.82
CA SER A 254 -5.61 -29.24 -5.56
C SER A 254 -5.65 -30.36 -6.58
N MET A 255 -5.11 -30.17 -7.80
CA MET A 255 -4.99 -31.21 -8.81
C MET A 255 -3.75 -32.12 -8.60
N LEU A 256 -2.78 -31.62 -7.83
CA LEU A 256 -1.52 -32.34 -7.56
C LEU A 256 -1.52 -33.07 -6.21
N ALA A 257 -2.47 -32.74 -5.33
CA ALA A 257 -2.68 -33.38 -4.02
C ALA A 257 -3.62 -34.56 -4.10
#